data_615b9524fcc641b40f209ff69dd24093
#
_entry.id   615b9524fcc641b40f209ff69dd24093
#
_cell.length_a   1.000
_cell.length_b   1.000
_cell.length_c   1.000
_cell.angle_alpha   90.00
_cell.angle_beta   90.00
_cell.angle_gamma   90.00
#
_symmetry.space_group_name_H-M   'P 1'
#
loop_
_entity.id
_entity.type
_entity.pdbx_description
1 polymer ?
#
loop_
_entity_poly.entity_id
_entity_poly.type
_entity_poly.pdbx_seq_one_letter_code
_entity_poly.pdbx_strand_id
1 'polypeptide(L)'
;MAKEMLSLIIPVYYEEEVLMESYRRMDAAMRSTGHPYEILYVNDGSRDGTMQQLRSLAKEHPDTVKVFSFSRNFGHQLAVTCGMDHAKGDALII
;
A
#
# COMPACT_ATOMS: atom_id res chain seq x y z
N MET A 1 24.80 11.25 -3.88
CA MET A 1 23.49 11.90 -3.84
C MET A 1 22.43 10.93 -3.33
N ALA A 2 21.54 11.41 -2.49
CA ALA A 2 20.44 10.61 -2.02
C ALA A 2 19.46 10.34 -3.19
N LYS A 3 18.99 9.11 -3.31
CA LYS A 3 17.96 8.76 -4.30
C LYS A 3 16.61 9.25 -3.83
N GLU A 4 15.75 9.58 -4.78
CA GLU A 4 14.36 9.91 -4.46
C GLU A 4 13.66 8.71 -3.85
N MET A 5 12.82 8.97 -2.85
CA MET A 5 11.96 7.95 -2.27
C MET A 5 10.66 7.86 -3.06
N LEU A 6 10.24 6.65 -3.35
CA LEU A 6 9.01 6.39 -4.08
C LEU A 6 7.91 5.95 -3.12
N SER A 7 6.70 6.46 -3.32
CA SER A 7 5.52 6.01 -2.58
C SER A 7 4.51 5.39 -3.54
N LEU A 8 4.23 4.10 -3.34
CA LEU A 8 3.26 3.37 -4.13
C LEU A 8 1.96 3.28 -3.32
N ILE A 9 0.88 3.85 -3.86
CA ILE A 9 -0.42 3.91 -3.20
C ILE A 9 -1.33 2.88 -3.83
N ILE A 10 -1.82 1.93 -3.03
CA ILE A 10 -2.66 0.83 -3.52
C ILE A 10 -3.97 0.81 -2.73
N PRO A 11 -5.07 1.31 -3.32
CA PRO A 11 -6.39 1.09 -2.75
C PRO A 11 -6.76 -0.39 -2.87
N VAL A 12 -7.32 -0.97 -1.82
CA VAL A 12 -7.76 -2.36 -1.83
C VAL A 12 -9.18 -2.48 -1.34
N TYR A 13 -9.93 -3.40 -1.94
CA TYR A 13 -11.31 -3.67 -1.59
C TYR A 13 -11.63 -5.12 -1.94
N TYR A 14 -11.80 -5.96 -0.92
CA TYR A 14 -12.13 -7.39 -1.07
C TYR A 14 -11.16 -8.14 -1.99
N GLU A 15 -9.87 -8.09 -1.65
CA GLU A 15 -8.81 -8.68 -2.47
C GLU A 15 -8.05 -9.82 -1.76
N GLU A 16 -8.66 -10.46 -0.76
CA GLU A 16 -7.94 -11.46 0.03
C GLU A 16 -7.35 -12.62 -0.79
N GLU A 17 -7.97 -12.99 -1.92
CA GLU A 17 -7.50 -14.09 -2.75
C GLU A 17 -6.21 -13.77 -3.51
N VAL A 18 -5.98 -12.51 -3.82
CA VAL A 18 -4.87 -12.11 -4.69
C VAL A 18 -3.85 -11.19 -4.02
N LEU A 19 -4.16 -10.69 -2.82
CA LEU A 19 -3.38 -9.64 -2.18
C LEU A 19 -1.92 -10.04 -1.95
N MET A 20 -1.67 -11.23 -1.42
CA MET A 20 -0.30 -11.65 -1.08
C MET A 20 0.56 -11.83 -2.32
N GLU A 21 0.01 -12.39 -3.39
CA GLU A 21 0.74 -12.51 -4.65
C GLU A 21 0.97 -11.14 -5.30
N SER A 22 -0.05 -10.31 -5.28
CA SER A 22 0.06 -8.93 -5.77
C SER A 22 1.16 -8.17 -5.02
N TYR A 23 1.21 -8.32 -3.70
CA TYR A 23 2.26 -7.69 -2.90
C TYR A 23 3.65 -8.15 -3.35
N ARG A 24 3.86 -9.45 -3.54
CA ARG A 24 5.17 -9.96 -3.96
C ARG A 24 5.62 -9.34 -5.27
N ARG A 25 4.70 -9.20 -6.22
CA ARG A 25 5.00 -8.61 -7.53
C ARG A 25 5.31 -7.11 -7.40
N MET A 26 4.53 -6.39 -6.60
CA MET A 26 4.76 -4.96 -6.38
C MET A 26 6.08 -4.72 -5.65
N ASP A 27 6.37 -5.50 -4.63
CA ASP A 27 7.60 -5.38 -3.88
C ASP A 27 8.82 -5.66 -4.77
N ALA A 28 8.76 -6.71 -5.60
CA ALA A 28 9.83 -7.02 -6.53
C ALA A 28 10.05 -5.89 -7.54
N ALA A 29 8.97 -5.33 -8.07
CA ALA A 29 9.05 -4.21 -9.00
C ALA A 29 9.68 -2.98 -8.35
N MET A 30 9.26 -2.65 -7.12
CA MET A 30 9.82 -1.50 -6.42
C MET A 30 11.29 -1.69 -6.07
N ARG A 31 11.69 -2.89 -5.67
CA ARG A 31 13.10 -3.20 -5.42
C ARG A 31 13.95 -3.03 -6.67
N SER A 32 13.41 -3.39 -7.83
CA SER A 32 14.15 -3.29 -9.10
C SER A 32 14.46 -1.85 -9.50
N THR A 33 13.76 -0.86 -8.94
CA THR A 33 14.04 0.55 -9.24
C THR A 33 15.35 1.03 -8.63
N GLY A 34 15.82 0.37 -7.58
CA GLY A 34 17.02 0.82 -6.85
C GLY A 34 16.78 2.03 -5.96
N HIS A 35 15.55 2.55 -5.88
CA HIS A 35 15.18 3.66 -5.01
C HIS A 35 14.64 3.15 -3.69
N PRO A 36 14.80 3.90 -2.59
CA PRO A 36 14.03 3.63 -1.39
C PRO A 36 12.55 3.81 -1.69
N TYR A 37 11.70 3.02 -1.06
CA TYR A 37 10.27 3.05 -1.35
C TYR A 37 9.43 2.70 -0.13
N GLU A 38 8.16 3.09 -0.19
CA GLU A 38 7.13 2.64 0.72
C GLU A 38 5.91 2.22 -0.11
N ILE A 39 5.14 1.29 0.44
CA ILE A 39 3.88 0.83 -0.14
C ILE A 39 2.78 1.19 0.85
N LEU A 40 1.85 2.03 0.42
CA LEU A 40 0.72 2.45 1.26
C LEU A 40 -0.54 1.75 0.76
N TYR A 41 -1.01 0.80 1.55
CA TYR A 41 -2.29 0.15 1.28
C TYR A 41 -3.40 0.92 1.99
N VAL A 42 -4.46 1.23 1.27
CA VAL A 42 -5.65 1.84 1.84
C VAL A 42 -6.80 0.87 1.68
N ASN A 43 -7.21 0.24 2.78
CA ASN A 43 -8.33 -0.69 2.78
C ASN A 43 -9.63 0.09 2.83
N ASP A 44 -10.37 0.05 1.73
CA ASP A 44 -11.60 0.83 1.56
C ASP A 44 -12.82 0.05 2.08
N GLY A 45 -12.77 -0.35 3.35
CA GLY A 45 -13.89 -0.95 4.03
C GLY A 45 -14.08 -2.45 3.81
N SER A 46 -13.04 -3.18 3.40
CA SER A 46 -13.13 -4.64 3.23
C SER A 46 -13.41 -5.34 4.57
N ARG A 47 -14.28 -6.33 4.54
CA ARG A 47 -14.66 -7.12 5.72
C ARG A 47 -14.25 -8.58 5.64
N ASP A 48 -13.58 -9.00 4.56
CA ASP A 48 -13.02 -10.33 4.39
C ASP A 48 -11.64 -10.42 5.06
N GLY A 49 -10.83 -11.38 4.66
CA GLY A 49 -9.48 -11.57 5.19
C GLY A 49 -8.46 -10.54 4.73
N THR A 50 -8.85 -9.56 3.89
CA THR A 50 -7.95 -8.54 3.36
C THR A 50 -7.22 -7.78 4.47
N MET A 51 -7.95 -7.33 5.48
CA MET A 51 -7.34 -6.53 6.56
C MET A 51 -6.35 -7.33 7.38
N GLN A 52 -6.61 -8.60 7.64
CA GLN A 52 -5.68 -9.46 8.36
C GLN A 52 -4.37 -9.63 7.57
N GLN A 53 -4.47 -9.83 6.26
CA GLN A 53 -3.31 -9.94 5.40
C GLN A 53 -2.50 -8.64 5.39
N LEU A 54 -3.17 -7.50 5.32
CA LEU A 54 -2.51 -6.19 5.36
C LEU A 54 -1.77 -5.99 6.68
N ARG A 55 -2.39 -6.35 7.80
CA ARG A 55 -1.75 -6.25 9.11
C ARG A 55 -0.50 -7.13 9.18
N SER A 56 -0.56 -8.34 8.62
CA SER A 56 0.60 -9.23 8.57
C SER A 56 1.73 -8.60 7.76
N LEU A 57 1.41 -8.02 6.60
CA LEU A 57 2.41 -7.35 5.76
C LEU A 57 3.06 -6.18 6.49
N ALA A 58 2.27 -5.34 7.15
CA ALA A 58 2.80 -4.21 7.89
C ALA A 58 3.67 -4.65 9.06
N LYS A 59 3.32 -5.76 9.72
CA LYS A 59 4.10 -6.31 10.81
C LYS A 59 5.43 -6.89 10.35
N GLU A 60 5.43 -7.58 9.21
CA GLU A 60 6.63 -8.19 8.65
C GLU A 60 7.55 -7.18 7.99
N HIS A 61 6.99 -6.09 7.45
CA HIS A 61 7.73 -5.09 6.69
C HIS A 61 7.43 -3.67 7.20
N PRO A 62 7.71 -3.37 8.47
CA PRO A 62 7.29 -2.09 9.06
C PRO A 62 7.94 -0.86 8.44
N ASP A 63 9.09 -1.02 7.79
CA ASP A 63 9.80 0.09 7.17
C ASP A 63 9.26 0.44 5.79
N THR A 64 8.61 -0.51 5.13
CA THR A 64 8.16 -0.33 3.73
C THR A 64 6.66 -0.37 3.56
N VAL A 65 5.92 -1.08 4.42
CA VAL A 65 4.47 -1.23 4.27
C VAL A 65 3.72 -0.42 5.31
N LYS A 66 2.83 0.45 4.85
CA LYS A 66 1.92 1.24 5.68
C LYS A 66 0.49 0.86 5.31
N VAL A 67 -0.37 0.79 6.30
CA VAL A 67 -1.77 0.38 6.09
C VAL A 67 -2.71 1.39 6.73
N PHE A 68 -3.67 1.85 5.96
CA PHE A 68 -4.76 2.69 6.42
C PHE A 68 -6.08 1.99 6.12
N SER A 69 -7.04 2.08 7.01
CA SER A 69 -8.30 1.37 6.84
C SER A 69 -9.49 2.29 7.13
N PHE A 70 -10.46 2.25 6.25
CA PHE A 70 -11.73 2.92 6.45
C PHE A 70 -12.73 1.97 7.10
N SER A 71 -13.64 2.51 7.90
CA SER A 71 -14.68 1.72 8.57
C SER A 71 -15.75 1.21 7.59
N ARG A 72 -15.85 1.81 6.41
CA ARG A 72 -16.78 1.43 5.35
C ARG A 72 -16.21 1.86 4.01
N ASN A 73 -16.85 1.42 2.93
CA ASN A 73 -16.44 1.82 1.59
C ASN A 73 -16.78 3.29 1.34
N PHE A 74 -15.75 4.09 1.06
CA PHE A 74 -15.89 5.51 0.70
C PHE A 74 -15.54 5.77 -0.75
N GLY A 75 -15.05 4.78 -1.49
CA GLY A 75 -14.73 4.89 -2.88
C GLY A 75 -13.24 5.02 -3.17
N HIS A 76 -12.88 4.64 -4.38
CA HIS A 76 -11.48 4.60 -4.84
C HIS A 76 -10.80 5.97 -4.71
N GLN A 77 -11.49 7.04 -5.04
CA GLN A 77 -10.90 8.37 -5.05
C GLN A 77 -10.51 8.83 -3.64
N LEU A 78 -11.35 8.56 -2.64
CA LEU A 78 -11.01 8.89 -1.25
C LEU A 78 -9.85 8.03 -0.75
N ALA A 79 -9.80 6.76 -1.16
CA ALA A 79 -8.69 5.88 -0.80
C ALA A 79 -7.36 6.41 -1.35
N VAL A 80 -7.35 6.83 -2.61
CA VAL A 80 -6.17 7.42 -3.23
C VAL A 80 -5.77 8.71 -2.50
N THR A 81 -6.73 9.57 -2.20
CA THR A 81 -6.46 10.82 -1.49
C THR A 81 -5.86 10.56 -0.11
N CYS A 82 -6.38 9.57 0.61
CA CYS A 82 -5.82 9.17 1.91
C CYS A 82 -4.36 8.76 1.76
N GLY A 83 -4.05 7.93 0.77
CA GLY A 83 -2.68 7.51 0.50
C GLY A 83 -1.78 8.69 0.18
N MET A 84 -2.24 9.61 -0.66
CA MET A 84 -1.46 10.79 -1.03
C MET A 84 -1.17 11.67 0.18
N ASP A 85 -2.14 11.86 1.08
CA ASP A 85 -1.97 12.68 2.27
C ASP A 85 -0.95 12.10 3.25
N HIS A 86 -0.75 10.79 3.23
CA HIS A 86 0.16 10.10 4.16
C HIS A 86 1.48 9.69 3.50
N ALA A 87 1.62 9.86 2.20
CA ALA A 87 2.83 9.48 1.49
C ALA A 87 3.98 10.40 1.87
N LYS A 88 5.15 9.81 2.12
CA LYS A 88 6.37 10.53 2.50
C LYS A 88 7.39 10.59 1.37
N GLY A 89 7.12 9.91 0.25
CA GLY A 89 8.05 9.85 -0.86
C GLY A 89 8.08 11.12 -1.68
N ASP A 90 9.15 11.28 -2.44
CA ASP A 90 9.34 12.41 -3.34
C ASP A 90 8.51 12.27 -4.62
N ALA A 91 8.22 11.03 -5.01
CA ALA A 91 7.40 10.72 -6.18
C ALA A 91 6.30 9.73 -5.78
N LEU A 92 5.10 9.92 -6.33
CA LEU A 92 3.95 9.08 -6.05
C LEU A 92 3.61 8.20 -7.25
N ILE A 93 3.31 6.93 -6.99
CA ILE A 93 2.84 5.96 -8.00
C ILE A 93 1.50 5.44 -7.50
N ILE A 94 0.51 5.47 -8.37
CA ILE A 94 -0.84 5.04 -8.00
C ILE A 94 -1.28 3.87 -8.88
#